data_a1bf17485c074e4874d3fe54dbff5307
#
_entry.id   a1bf17485c074e4874d3fe54dbff5307
#
_cell.length_a   1.000
_cell.length_b   1.000
_cell.length_c   1.000
_cell.angle_alpha   90.00
_cell.angle_beta   90.00
_cell.angle_gamma   90.00
#
_symmetry.space_group_name_H-M   'P 1'
#
loop_
_entity.id
_entity.type
_entity.pdbx_description
1 polymer ?
#
loop_
_entity_poly.entity_id
_entity_poly.type
_entity_poly.pdbx_seq_one_letter_code
_entity_poly.pdbx_strand_id
1 'polypeptide(L)'
;MGHTTDWKVGQVDGTDLIVIDYEGKYCDEALKEIAEKVGGSAEWWVEGQTVNICRCEHGEEIILGYGNGLTSLERDTDNTNKFYTRLFPIGSTRNIDAEKYGHSRLMLPGGRQYVELHTDEYGIYDHYEKDAFSGIYPRRTGEVSSVRSENVKDDDGNAFTIYYFRDDTLNFDPNDYELAGETKRVSFQDGDLAGLGTDDDHYFEVNFDSKTREFEIITIWPYDDDTQLPGGKLVPKVGDHYILWNVRMPDEYYPIAEEEFLNAVEKYNAEHWKDISVYKAPTDHVWVEENNAVLHVGRRVRLVSDKYFPENGYRQSRIT
;
A
#
# COMPACT_ATOMS: atom_id res chain seq x y z
N MET A 1 11.04 20.67 30.16
CA MET A 1 9.93 19.93 29.54
C MET A 1 8.97 19.54 30.62
N GLY A 2 7.78 20.15 30.68
CA GLY A 2 6.76 19.78 31.66
C GLY A 2 6.15 18.42 31.26
N HIS A 3 6.44 17.39 32.01
CA HIS A 3 5.71 16.16 31.92
C HIS A 3 4.31 16.37 32.47
N THR A 4 3.31 16.51 31.60
CA THR A 4 1.91 16.50 32.02
C THR A 4 1.52 15.05 32.26
N THR A 5 1.45 14.67 33.54
CA THR A 5 1.11 13.30 33.99
C THR A 5 -0.38 12.95 33.87
N ASP A 6 -1.19 13.86 33.35
CA ASP A 6 -2.65 13.77 33.40
C ASP A 6 -3.29 13.21 32.14
N TRP A 7 -2.52 13.09 31.04
CA TRP A 7 -2.99 12.51 29.80
C TRP A 7 -3.10 10.98 29.86
N LYS A 8 -4.18 10.45 29.31
CA LYS A 8 -4.47 9.02 29.24
C LYS A 8 -4.56 8.58 27.80
N VAL A 9 -4.21 7.34 27.55
CA VAL A 9 -4.51 6.66 26.30
C VAL A 9 -5.90 6.05 26.40
N GLY A 10 -6.75 6.39 25.45
CA GLY A 10 -8.10 5.85 25.32
C GLY A 10 -8.17 4.65 24.39
N GLN A 11 -9.13 4.65 23.47
CA GLN A 11 -9.27 3.61 22.46
C GLN A 11 -8.19 3.77 21.38
N VAL A 12 -7.55 2.66 21.02
CA VAL A 12 -6.60 2.58 19.91
C VAL A 12 -7.02 1.40 19.04
N ASP A 13 -7.31 1.68 17.76
CA ASP A 13 -7.55 0.65 16.77
C ASP A 13 -6.19 0.22 16.15
N GLY A 14 -6.04 -1.08 15.89
CA GLY A 14 -4.80 -1.65 15.37
C GLY A 14 -3.91 -2.28 16.44
N THR A 15 -3.28 -3.37 16.07
CA THR A 15 -2.42 -4.20 16.93
C THR A 15 -1.01 -4.36 16.38
N ASP A 16 -0.75 -3.86 15.17
CA ASP A 16 0.52 -4.04 14.49
C ASP A 16 1.59 -3.08 15.03
N LEU A 17 2.83 -3.52 15.01
CA LEU A 17 3.98 -2.69 15.31
C LEU A 17 4.16 -1.68 14.16
N ILE A 18 4.11 -0.39 14.50
CA ILE A 18 4.38 0.70 13.57
C ILE A 18 5.66 1.41 13.96
N VAL A 19 6.44 1.83 12.97
CA VAL A 19 7.65 2.62 13.16
C VAL A 19 7.35 4.08 12.82
N ILE A 20 7.70 4.99 13.73
CA ILE A 20 7.47 6.42 13.58
C ILE A 20 8.75 7.16 13.93
N ASP A 21 9.07 8.16 13.13
CA ASP A 21 10.12 9.11 13.40
C ASP A 21 9.53 10.33 14.12
N TYR A 22 10.02 10.59 15.34
CA TYR A 22 9.58 11.72 16.15
C TYR A 22 10.52 12.93 16.10
N GLU A 23 11.60 12.85 15.35
CA GLU A 23 12.60 13.91 15.34
C GLU A 23 12.03 15.22 14.81
N GLY A 24 11.99 16.23 15.67
CA GLY A 24 11.53 17.57 15.34
C GLY A 24 10.02 17.76 15.14
N LYS A 25 9.20 16.74 15.39
CA LYS A 25 7.73 16.82 15.21
C LYS A 25 7.01 17.33 16.46
N TYR A 26 5.91 18.06 16.24
CA TYR A 26 4.94 18.36 17.28
C TYR A 26 4.08 17.14 17.63
N CYS A 27 3.46 17.14 18.80
CA CYS A 27 2.65 15.99 19.25
C CYS A 27 1.45 15.69 18.36
N ASP A 28 0.80 16.70 17.81
CA ASP A 28 -0.32 16.57 16.88
C ASP A 28 0.11 15.96 15.54
N GLU A 29 1.29 16.34 15.01
CA GLU A 29 1.88 15.76 13.82
C GLU A 29 2.21 14.28 14.03
N ALA A 30 2.79 13.94 15.18
CA ALA A 30 3.09 12.56 15.54
C ALA A 30 1.80 11.71 15.67
N LEU A 31 0.75 12.25 16.32
CA LEU A 31 -0.53 11.57 16.46
C LEU A 31 -1.22 11.36 15.10
N LYS A 32 -1.11 12.34 14.21
CA LYS A 32 -1.63 12.22 12.84
C LYS A 32 -0.92 11.10 12.09
N GLU A 33 0.42 11.06 12.15
CA GLU A 33 1.19 9.98 11.50
C GLU A 33 0.86 8.60 12.08
N ILE A 34 0.66 8.49 13.40
CA ILE A 34 0.21 7.24 14.03
C ILE A 34 -1.14 6.81 13.42
N ALA A 35 -2.11 7.72 13.38
CA ALA A 35 -3.43 7.41 12.86
C ALA A 35 -3.38 6.97 11.37
N GLU A 36 -2.57 7.65 10.55
CA GLU A 36 -2.34 7.28 9.15
C GLU A 36 -1.71 5.88 9.00
N LYS A 37 -0.73 5.54 9.85
CA LYS A 37 -0.08 4.22 9.82
C LYS A 37 -0.92 3.09 10.40
N VAL A 38 -1.78 3.38 11.36
CA VAL A 38 -2.80 2.44 11.83
C VAL A 38 -3.76 2.09 10.69
N GLY A 39 -4.05 3.06 9.82
CA GLY A 39 -4.86 2.86 8.61
C GLY A 39 -6.36 2.69 8.89
N GLY A 40 -7.08 2.23 7.88
CA GLY A 40 -8.53 2.10 7.95
C GLY A 40 -9.23 3.46 8.08
N SER A 41 -10.12 3.58 9.05
CA SER A 41 -10.79 4.86 9.41
C SER A 41 -10.26 5.45 10.72
N ALA A 42 -9.04 5.10 11.12
CA ALA A 42 -8.44 5.62 12.34
C ALA A 42 -8.14 7.12 12.19
N GLU A 43 -8.51 7.85 13.20
CA GLU A 43 -8.26 9.29 13.36
C GLU A 43 -7.75 9.51 14.79
N TRP A 44 -6.96 10.55 15.02
CA TRP A 44 -6.66 10.91 16.40
C TRP A 44 -7.64 11.99 16.89
N TRP A 45 -8.12 11.84 18.10
CA TRP A 45 -9.02 12.81 18.74
C TRP A 45 -8.91 12.75 20.26
N VAL A 46 -9.41 13.78 20.91
CA VAL A 46 -9.27 13.95 22.36
C VAL A 46 -10.64 14.12 22.99
N GLU A 47 -10.87 13.40 24.08
CA GLU A 47 -11.99 13.60 24.97
C GLU A 47 -11.49 13.92 26.40
N GLY A 48 -11.66 15.17 26.83
CA GLY A 48 -11.03 15.65 28.05
C GLY A 48 -9.51 15.59 27.97
N GLN A 49 -8.88 14.73 28.75
CA GLN A 49 -7.43 14.45 28.74
C GLN A 49 -7.13 13.03 28.23
N THR A 50 -8.02 12.46 27.46
CA THR A 50 -7.85 11.12 26.87
C THR A 50 -7.62 11.25 25.37
N VAL A 51 -6.50 10.73 24.89
CA VAL A 51 -6.17 10.66 23.46
C VAL A 51 -6.62 9.32 22.90
N ASN A 52 -7.40 9.37 21.82
CA ASN A 52 -7.88 8.20 21.11
C ASN A 52 -7.26 8.16 19.71
N ILE A 53 -6.97 6.97 19.20
CA ILE A 53 -6.54 6.70 17.83
C ILE A 53 -7.44 5.61 17.26
N CYS A 54 -8.63 6.02 16.88
CA CYS A 54 -9.69 5.19 16.35
C CYS A 54 -10.65 6.07 15.56
N ARG A 55 -11.68 5.49 14.94
CA ARG A 55 -12.73 6.28 14.31
C ARG A 55 -13.37 7.21 15.35
N CYS A 56 -13.38 8.52 15.07
CA CYS A 56 -14.01 9.51 15.94
C CYS A 56 -15.55 9.42 15.80
N GLU A 57 -16.17 8.52 16.55
CA GLU A 57 -17.60 8.28 16.52
C GLU A 57 -18.10 7.93 17.92
N HIS A 58 -18.82 8.86 18.56
CA HIS A 58 -19.21 8.72 19.97
C HIS A 58 -20.56 9.38 20.29
N GLY A 59 -21.03 9.14 21.50
CA GLY A 59 -22.28 9.70 22.05
C GLY A 59 -23.54 9.02 21.57
N GLU A 60 -24.68 9.42 22.16
CA GLU A 60 -26.01 8.97 21.76
C GLU A 60 -26.37 9.48 20.37
N GLU A 61 -27.06 8.68 19.55
CA GLU A 61 -27.48 9.06 18.21
C GLU A 61 -28.51 10.18 18.24
N ILE A 62 -28.31 11.25 17.46
CA ILE A 62 -29.26 12.33 17.25
C ILE A 62 -29.93 12.15 15.91
N ILE A 63 -31.27 12.21 15.89
CA ILE A 63 -32.07 12.10 14.64
C ILE A 63 -32.26 13.49 14.06
N LEU A 64 -31.70 13.71 12.86
CA LEU A 64 -31.76 14.98 12.14
C LEU A 64 -32.39 14.79 10.75
N GLY A 65 -33.30 15.68 10.39
CA GLY A 65 -33.96 15.70 9.08
C GLY A 65 -34.43 17.09 8.73
N TYR A 66 -34.94 17.29 7.51
CA TYR A 66 -35.52 18.56 7.09
C TYR A 66 -36.76 18.86 7.94
N GLY A 67 -36.79 20.04 8.56
CA GLY A 67 -37.83 20.44 9.53
C GLY A 67 -37.71 19.73 10.89
N ASN A 68 -36.71 18.90 11.10
CA ASN A 68 -36.36 18.28 12.37
C ASN A 68 -34.87 18.44 12.64
N GLY A 69 -34.49 19.62 13.08
CA GLY A 69 -33.09 19.98 13.37
C GLY A 69 -32.26 20.43 12.19
N LEU A 70 -32.71 20.20 10.94
CA LEU A 70 -32.03 20.68 9.74
C LEU A 70 -32.87 21.67 8.95
N THR A 71 -32.24 22.75 8.48
CA THR A 71 -32.86 23.72 7.55
C THR A 71 -32.70 23.27 6.09
N SER A 72 -31.65 22.52 5.76
CA SER A 72 -31.46 21.84 4.48
C SER A 72 -30.60 20.60 4.64
N LEU A 73 -30.59 19.75 3.62
CA LEU A 73 -29.65 18.61 3.50
C LEU A 73 -29.21 18.56 2.06
N GLU A 74 -27.90 18.67 1.85
CA GLU A 74 -27.27 18.62 0.53
C GLU A 74 -26.12 17.63 0.55
N ARG A 75 -26.05 16.78 -0.48
CA ARG A 75 -24.90 15.91 -0.66
C ARG A 75 -23.72 16.76 -1.17
N ASP A 76 -22.59 16.70 -0.48
CA ASP A 76 -21.38 17.33 -0.98
C ASP A 76 -20.85 16.53 -2.17
N THR A 77 -20.74 17.21 -3.30
CA THR A 77 -20.24 16.63 -4.56
C THR A 77 -18.78 16.95 -4.82
N ASP A 78 -18.12 17.72 -3.95
CA ASP A 78 -16.68 17.98 -4.02
C ASP A 78 -15.91 16.71 -3.59
N ASN A 79 -15.73 15.84 -4.57
CA ASN A 79 -15.25 14.48 -4.43
C ASN A 79 -13.74 14.39 -4.32
N THR A 80 -13.22 14.39 -3.12
CA THR A 80 -11.94 13.71 -2.82
C THR A 80 -12.12 12.22 -2.50
N ASN A 81 -13.30 11.79 -2.07
CA ASN A 81 -13.63 10.40 -1.77
C ASN A 81 -14.48 9.79 -2.88
N LYS A 82 -13.86 8.96 -3.68
CA LYS A 82 -14.49 8.33 -4.83
C LYS A 82 -15.28 7.10 -4.38
N PHE A 83 -16.58 7.28 -4.14
CA PHE A 83 -17.50 6.15 -4.08
C PHE A 83 -17.51 5.43 -5.42
N TYR A 84 -17.38 4.13 -5.39
CA TYR A 84 -17.46 3.30 -6.58
C TYR A 84 -18.15 1.98 -6.28
N THR A 85 -18.76 1.40 -7.29
CA THR A 85 -19.35 0.06 -7.24
C THR A 85 -18.70 -0.89 -8.24
N ARG A 86 -17.81 -0.36 -9.09
CA ARG A 86 -17.01 -1.15 -10.00
C ARG A 86 -15.58 -0.64 -10.03
N LEU A 87 -14.65 -1.47 -9.55
CA LEU A 87 -13.22 -1.17 -9.51
C LEU A 87 -12.52 -1.81 -10.70
N PHE A 88 -11.79 -1.01 -11.45
CA PHE A 88 -10.82 -1.41 -12.46
C PHE A 88 -9.40 -1.33 -11.87
N PRO A 89 -8.88 -2.41 -11.29
CA PRO A 89 -7.54 -2.41 -10.77
C PRO A 89 -6.53 -2.50 -11.91
N ILE A 90 -5.52 -1.64 -11.87
CA ILE A 90 -4.47 -1.62 -12.88
C ILE A 90 -3.27 -2.39 -12.35
N GLY A 91 -3.06 -3.60 -12.87
CA GLY A 91 -1.94 -4.45 -12.48
C GLY A 91 -0.58 -3.97 -13.01
N SER A 92 0.49 -4.47 -12.43
CA SER A 92 1.87 -4.19 -12.84
C SER A 92 2.21 -4.73 -14.22
N THR A 93 3.19 -4.12 -14.87
CA THR A 93 3.79 -4.60 -16.13
C THR A 93 5.10 -5.37 -15.90
N ARG A 94 5.60 -5.40 -14.64
CA ARG A 94 6.89 -6.05 -14.31
C ARG A 94 6.84 -7.55 -14.57
N ASN A 95 7.92 -8.10 -15.12
CA ASN A 95 8.12 -9.52 -15.39
C ASN A 95 7.09 -10.13 -16.35
N ILE A 96 6.44 -9.32 -17.17
CA ILE A 96 5.40 -9.75 -18.11
C ILE A 96 5.87 -9.59 -19.54
N ASP A 97 5.84 -10.70 -20.28
CA ASP A 97 5.93 -10.71 -21.73
C ASP A 97 4.50 -10.66 -22.29
N ALA A 98 4.12 -9.51 -22.84
CA ALA A 98 2.77 -9.25 -23.30
C ALA A 98 2.31 -10.20 -24.43
N GLU A 99 3.23 -10.67 -25.29
CA GLU A 99 2.92 -11.57 -26.39
C GLU A 99 2.56 -12.98 -25.88
N LYS A 100 3.27 -13.45 -24.86
CA LYS A 100 3.05 -14.79 -24.30
C LYS A 100 1.93 -14.83 -23.28
N TYR A 101 1.84 -13.81 -22.41
CA TYR A 101 0.77 -13.72 -21.41
C TYR A 101 -0.58 -13.30 -22.02
N GLY A 102 -0.56 -12.63 -23.18
CA GLY A 102 -1.76 -12.14 -23.87
C GLY A 102 -2.26 -10.77 -23.37
N HIS A 103 -1.63 -10.21 -22.34
CA HIS A 103 -1.94 -8.90 -21.77
C HIS A 103 -0.67 -8.14 -21.44
N SER A 104 -0.69 -6.81 -21.60
CA SER A 104 0.46 -5.95 -21.31
C SER A 104 0.74 -5.73 -19.81
N ARG A 105 -0.14 -6.22 -18.96
CA ARG A 105 -0.08 -6.09 -17.50
C ARG A 105 -0.75 -7.26 -16.81
N LEU A 106 -0.45 -7.43 -15.52
CA LEU A 106 -1.09 -8.45 -14.70
C LEU A 106 -2.60 -8.24 -14.67
N MET A 107 -3.34 -9.28 -14.91
CA MET A 107 -4.80 -9.31 -14.90
C MET A 107 -5.31 -10.02 -13.65
N LEU A 108 -6.58 -9.80 -13.32
CA LEU A 108 -7.27 -10.64 -12.36
C LEU A 108 -7.44 -12.06 -12.92
N PRO A 109 -7.59 -13.09 -12.06
CA PRO A 109 -7.78 -14.48 -12.51
C PRO A 109 -8.85 -14.61 -13.60
N GLY A 110 -8.52 -15.34 -14.66
CA GLY A 110 -9.38 -15.52 -15.83
C GLY A 110 -9.46 -14.30 -16.76
N GLY A 111 -8.51 -13.36 -16.68
CA GLY A 111 -8.44 -12.19 -17.54
C GLY A 111 -9.52 -11.12 -17.24
N ARG A 112 -10.14 -11.17 -16.07
CA ARG A 112 -11.13 -10.17 -15.64
C ARG A 112 -10.49 -8.79 -15.53
N GLN A 113 -11.24 -7.77 -15.93
CA GLN A 113 -10.77 -6.39 -15.95
C GLN A 113 -11.24 -5.58 -14.74
N TYR A 114 -12.28 -6.01 -14.06
CA TYR A 114 -12.89 -5.29 -12.94
C TYR A 114 -13.53 -6.24 -11.92
N VAL A 115 -13.81 -5.69 -10.75
CA VAL A 115 -14.59 -6.31 -9.68
C VAL A 115 -15.81 -5.43 -9.40
N GLU A 116 -16.99 -6.04 -9.29
CA GLU A 116 -18.24 -5.34 -8.94
C GLU A 116 -18.60 -5.57 -7.47
N LEU A 117 -19.15 -4.52 -6.85
CA LEU A 117 -19.58 -4.47 -5.46
C LEU A 117 -20.89 -3.67 -5.38
N HIS A 118 -21.93 -4.29 -4.90
CA HIS A 118 -23.21 -3.59 -4.66
C HIS A 118 -23.77 -2.81 -5.87
N THR A 119 -23.49 -3.26 -7.09
CA THR A 119 -24.00 -2.63 -8.32
C THR A 119 -25.52 -2.71 -8.41
N ASP A 120 -26.13 -3.74 -7.83
CA ASP A 120 -27.57 -3.93 -7.78
C ASP A 120 -28.28 -2.88 -6.90
N GLU A 121 -27.56 -2.43 -5.86
CA GLU A 121 -28.09 -1.51 -4.84
C GLU A 121 -27.88 -0.04 -5.22
N TYR A 122 -26.68 0.27 -5.77
CA TYR A 122 -26.27 1.67 -5.99
C TYR A 122 -26.12 2.04 -7.48
N GLY A 123 -26.25 1.08 -8.40
CA GLY A 123 -25.93 1.29 -9.82
C GLY A 123 -24.44 1.21 -10.09
N ILE A 124 -24.03 1.57 -11.30
CA ILE A 124 -22.64 1.41 -11.78
C ILE A 124 -21.89 2.74 -11.66
N TYR A 125 -20.85 2.73 -10.82
CA TYR A 125 -19.88 3.82 -10.66
C TYR A 125 -18.48 3.26 -10.81
N ASP A 126 -17.79 3.65 -11.89
CA ASP A 126 -16.45 3.14 -12.23
C ASP A 126 -15.35 3.90 -11.50
N HIS A 127 -14.36 3.15 -10.99
CA HIS A 127 -13.13 3.68 -10.44
C HIS A 127 -11.93 2.91 -11.01
N TYR A 128 -10.90 3.64 -11.42
CA TYR A 128 -9.64 3.10 -11.92
C TYR A 128 -8.54 3.36 -10.88
N GLU A 129 -8.02 2.28 -10.29
CA GLU A 129 -6.93 2.36 -9.32
C GLU A 129 -5.61 1.96 -9.98
N LYS A 130 -4.62 2.86 -9.94
CA LYS A 130 -3.36 2.69 -10.67
C LYS A 130 -2.17 2.32 -9.79
N ASP A 131 -2.14 2.81 -8.55
CA ASP A 131 -0.92 2.84 -7.75
C ASP A 131 -0.92 1.75 -6.66
N ALA A 132 -2.08 1.44 -6.10
CA ALA A 132 -2.23 0.50 -4.98
C ALA A 132 -1.72 -0.93 -5.28
N PHE A 133 -1.64 -1.31 -6.57
CA PHE A 133 -1.31 -2.67 -6.99
C PHE A 133 0.01 -2.77 -7.77
N SER A 134 0.77 -1.70 -7.88
CA SER A 134 2.00 -1.64 -8.68
C SER A 134 3.10 -2.60 -8.19
N GLY A 135 3.08 -2.94 -6.92
CA GLY A 135 4.02 -3.87 -6.28
C GLY A 135 3.69 -5.37 -6.48
N ILE A 136 2.56 -5.70 -7.13
CA ILE A 136 2.13 -7.08 -7.34
C ILE A 136 2.43 -7.47 -8.79
N TYR A 137 3.31 -8.44 -8.98
CA TYR A 137 3.72 -8.93 -10.29
C TYR A 137 4.24 -10.36 -10.18
N PRO A 138 4.26 -11.14 -11.29
CA PRO A 138 4.86 -12.47 -11.29
C PRO A 138 6.31 -12.38 -10.87
N ARG A 139 6.67 -13.00 -9.73
CA ARG A 139 8.02 -12.96 -9.18
C ARG A 139 8.39 -14.25 -8.50
N ARG A 140 9.69 -14.46 -8.40
CA ARG A 140 10.27 -15.49 -7.57
C ARG A 140 11.03 -14.83 -6.43
N THR A 141 10.74 -15.24 -5.22
CA THR A 141 11.62 -15.00 -4.07
C THR A 141 12.54 -16.19 -3.97
N GLY A 142 13.85 -15.97 -4.19
CA GLY A 142 14.88 -16.97 -4.08
C GLY A 142 15.67 -16.83 -2.78
N GLU A 143 16.50 -17.83 -2.48
CA GLU A 143 17.39 -17.85 -1.32
C GLU A 143 18.81 -18.13 -1.79
N VAL A 144 19.78 -17.37 -1.29
CA VAL A 144 21.20 -17.55 -1.60
C VAL A 144 21.71 -18.82 -0.94
N SER A 145 22.07 -19.82 -1.74
CA SER A 145 22.60 -21.10 -1.27
C SER A 145 24.11 -21.10 -1.10
N SER A 146 24.83 -20.33 -1.94
CA SER A 146 26.28 -20.17 -1.84
C SER A 146 26.71 -18.81 -2.41
N VAL A 147 27.86 -18.34 -1.94
CA VAL A 147 28.49 -17.09 -2.39
C VAL A 147 29.98 -17.32 -2.65
N ARG A 148 30.52 -16.62 -3.64
CA ARG A 148 31.98 -16.50 -3.87
C ARG A 148 32.32 -15.10 -4.36
N SER A 149 33.59 -14.76 -4.31
CA SER A 149 34.08 -13.51 -4.84
C SER A 149 35.36 -13.73 -5.63
N GLU A 150 35.63 -12.82 -6.56
CA GLU A 150 36.84 -12.84 -7.40
C GLU A 150 37.42 -11.43 -7.49
N ASN A 151 38.76 -11.33 -7.24
CA ASN A 151 39.48 -10.08 -7.42
C ASN A 151 39.89 -9.94 -8.88
N VAL A 152 39.45 -8.89 -9.51
CA VAL A 152 39.75 -8.58 -10.91
C VAL A 152 40.36 -7.19 -11.03
N LYS A 153 40.82 -6.86 -12.23
CA LYS A 153 41.29 -5.51 -12.55
C LYS A 153 40.53 -4.99 -13.75
N ASP A 154 40.19 -3.71 -13.71
CA ASP A 154 39.65 -3.01 -14.87
C ASP A 154 40.73 -2.75 -15.93
N ASP A 155 40.34 -2.16 -17.05
CA ASP A 155 41.23 -1.84 -18.17
C ASP A 155 42.35 -0.83 -17.80
N ASP A 156 42.11 -0.03 -16.75
CA ASP A 156 43.06 0.95 -16.21
C ASP A 156 43.98 0.34 -15.14
N GLY A 157 43.77 -0.91 -14.76
CA GLY A 157 44.56 -1.68 -13.80
C GLY A 157 44.12 -1.51 -12.35
N ASN A 158 43.00 -0.85 -12.07
CA ASN A 158 42.44 -0.73 -10.74
C ASN A 158 41.82 -2.05 -10.31
N ALA A 159 42.11 -2.48 -9.08
CA ALA A 159 41.56 -3.71 -8.54
C ALA A 159 40.18 -3.49 -7.93
N PHE A 160 39.26 -4.40 -8.25
CA PHE A 160 37.97 -4.47 -7.62
C PHE A 160 37.52 -5.91 -7.41
N THR A 161 36.43 -6.14 -6.67
CA THR A 161 35.96 -7.48 -6.34
C THR A 161 34.58 -7.70 -6.95
N ILE A 162 34.41 -8.74 -7.74
CA ILE A 162 33.13 -9.20 -8.25
C ILE A 162 32.56 -10.23 -7.27
N TYR A 163 31.29 -10.13 -6.99
CA TYR A 163 30.57 -11.07 -6.12
C TYR A 163 29.59 -11.90 -6.94
N TYR A 164 29.55 -13.17 -6.61
CA TYR A 164 28.69 -14.17 -7.22
C TYR A 164 27.88 -14.86 -6.15
N PHE A 165 26.64 -15.19 -6.49
CA PHE A 165 25.82 -16.05 -5.65
C PHE A 165 25.09 -17.11 -6.47
N ARG A 166 24.68 -18.16 -5.81
CA ARG A 166 23.92 -19.26 -6.41
C ARG A 166 22.70 -19.55 -5.55
N ASP A 167 21.57 -19.91 -6.21
CA ASP A 167 20.36 -20.42 -5.61
C ASP A 167 20.12 -21.85 -6.11
N ASP A 168 20.34 -22.84 -5.27
CA ASP A 168 20.18 -24.25 -5.62
C ASP A 168 18.70 -24.65 -5.80
N THR A 169 17.75 -23.80 -5.36
CA THR A 169 16.31 -24.01 -5.52
C THR A 169 15.76 -23.38 -6.79
N LEU A 170 16.58 -22.63 -7.54
CA LEU A 170 16.18 -22.05 -8.81
C LEU A 170 15.93 -23.15 -9.85
N ASN A 171 14.69 -23.34 -10.27
CA ASN A 171 14.22 -24.46 -11.11
C ASN A 171 14.17 -24.17 -12.62
N PHE A 172 14.56 -22.96 -13.05
CA PHE A 172 14.63 -22.55 -14.45
C PHE A 172 15.95 -21.85 -14.77
N ASP A 173 16.22 -21.59 -16.05
CA ASP A 173 17.34 -20.78 -16.49
C ASP A 173 16.88 -19.36 -16.79
N PRO A 174 17.31 -18.33 -16.08
CA PRO A 174 16.90 -16.94 -16.34
C PRO A 174 17.25 -16.43 -17.75
N ASN A 175 18.22 -17.04 -18.42
CA ASN A 175 18.58 -16.66 -19.79
C ASN A 175 17.55 -17.11 -20.84
N ASP A 176 16.75 -18.14 -20.53
CA ASP A 176 15.64 -18.57 -21.39
C ASP A 176 14.41 -17.66 -21.29
N TYR A 177 14.41 -16.75 -20.32
CA TYR A 177 13.28 -15.88 -19.97
C TYR A 177 13.62 -14.39 -20.01
N GLU A 178 14.60 -14.00 -20.82
CA GLU A 178 14.97 -12.59 -20.98
C GLU A 178 13.85 -11.76 -21.60
N LEU A 179 13.68 -10.55 -21.09
CA LEU A 179 12.85 -9.51 -21.70
C LEU A 179 13.72 -8.66 -22.63
N ALA A 180 13.26 -8.46 -23.84
CA ALA A 180 14.04 -7.74 -24.86
C ALA A 180 14.33 -6.29 -24.42
N GLY A 181 15.60 -5.95 -24.35
CA GLY A 181 16.08 -4.62 -23.97
C GLY A 181 16.16 -4.37 -22.47
N GLU A 182 15.89 -5.39 -21.64
CA GLU A 182 15.98 -5.30 -20.18
C GLU A 182 17.18 -6.08 -19.67
N THR A 183 17.85 -5.54 -18.65
CA THR A 183 18.91 -6.24 -17.90
C THR A 183 18.26 -6.97 -16.72
N LYS A 184 18.67 -8.22 -16.47
CA LYS A 184 18.23 -8.98 -15.30
C LYS A 184 18.64 -8.24 -14.02
N ARG A 185 17.77 -8.23 -13.04
CA ARG A 185 17.94 -7.51 -11.77
C ARG A 185 17.58 -8.38 -10.59
N VAL A 186 18.23 -8.14 -9.46
CA VAL A 186 17.88 -8.73 -8.17
C VAL A 186 17.77 -7.63 -7.12
N SER A 187 16.79 -7.74 -6.22
CA SER A 187 16.66 -6.89 -5.05
C SER A 187 16.66 -7.77 -3.81
N PHE A 188 17.64 -7.57 -2.94
CA PHE A 188 17.73 -8.33 -1.69
C PHE A 188 16.67 -7.87 -0.71
N GLN A 189 15.99 -8.82 -0.08
CA GLN A 189 14.87 -8.55 0.82
C GLN A 189 15.31 -8.50 2.29
N ASP A 190 16.44 -9.13 2.59
CA ASP A 190 17.07 -9.19 3.90
C ASP A 190 18.60 -9.26 3.74
N GLY A 191 19.33 -9.40 4.84
CA GLY A 191 20.80 -9.41 4.85
C GLY A 191 21.40 -8.01 4.72
N ASP A 192 22.71 -7.97 4.47
CA ASP A 192 23.47 -6.72 4.45
C ASP A 192 23.22 -5.88 3.18
N LEU A 193 22.63 -6.46 2.13
CA LEU A 193 22.32 -5.78 0.87
C LEU A 193 20.85 -5.33 0.79
N ALA A 194 20.02 -5.62 1.78
CA ALA A 194 18.63 -5.20 1.79
C ALA A 194 18.49 -3.66 1.80
N GLY A 195 17.67 -3.14 0.91
CA GLY A 195 17.48 -1.69 0.78
C GLY A 195 18.67 -0.94 0.20
N LEU A 196 19.64 -1.66 -0.40
CA LEU A 196 20.79 -1.08 -1.09
C LEU A 196 20.72 -1.40 -2.58
N GLY A 197 21.43 -0.62 -3.39
CA GLY A 197 21.47 -0.80 -4.84
C GLY A 197 21.13 0.48 -5.59
N THR A 198 20.64 0.31 -6.80
CA THR A 198 20.31 1.41 -7.71
C THR A 198 18.84 1.79 -7.57
N ASP A 199 18.53 3.09 -7.66
CA ASP A 199 17.21 3.70 -7.63
C ASP A 199 16.35 3.34 -6.39
N ASP A 200 15.12 3.78 -6.36
CA ASP A 200 14.15 3.52 -5.29
C ASP A 200 13.74 2.04 -5.18
N ASP A 201 13.98 1.25 -6.23
CA ASP A 201 13.73 -0.20 -6.24
C ASP A 201 14.88 -1.01 -5.60
N HIS A 202 15.98 -0.36 -5.24
CA HIS A 202 17.13 -0.97 -4.54
C HIS A 202 17.62 -2.25 -5.22
N TYR A 203 17.90 -2.18 -6.52
CA TYR A 203 18.30 -3.34 -7.30
C TYR A 203 19.79 -3.37 -7.63
N PHE A 204 20.27 -4.58 -7.91
CA PHE A 204 21.54 -4.85 -8.56
C PHE A 204 21.25 -5.46 -9.94
N GLU A 205 21.95 -4.98 -10.96
CA GLU A 205 21.99 -5.69 -12.23
C GLU A 205 22.80 -6.96 -12.08
N VAL A 206 22.39 -8.02 -12.77
CA VAL A 206 23.07 -9.31 -12.69
C VAL A 206 23.21 -9.97 -14.06
N ASN A 207 24.34 -10.68 -14.24
CA ASN A 207 24.48 -11.68 -15.27
C ASN A 207 24.18 -13.06 -14.68
N PHE A 208 23.72 -13.99 -15.48
CA PHE A 208 23.53 -15.38 -15.10
C PHE A 208 24.32 -16.32 -16.01
N ASP A 209 25.17 -17.16 -15.43
CA ASP A 209 25.87 -18.22 -16.16
C ASP A 209 25.07 -19.53 -16.06
N SER A 210 24.51 -19.99 -17.20
CA SER A 210 23.72 -21.21 -17.28
C SER A 210 24.50 -22.48 -16.95
N LYS A 211 25.86 -22.49 -17.09
CA LYS A 211 26.69 -23.66 -16.83
C LYS A 211 27.03 -23.82 -15.35
N THR A 212 27.44 -22.73 -14.70
CA THR A 212 27.74 -22.71 -13.26
C THR A 212 26.50 -22.47 -12.41
N ARG A 213 25.43 -21.97 -13.02
CA ARG A 213 24.17 -21.53 -12.36
C ARG A 213 24.42 -20.47 -11.31
N GLU A 214 25.31 -19.54 -11.61
CA GLU A 214 25.68 -18.44 -10.73
C GLU A 214 25.15 -17.12 -11.27
N PHE A 215 24.69 -16.28 -10.37
CA PHE A 215 24.47 -14.87 -10.63
C PHE A 215 25.73 -14.10 -10.31
N GLU A 216 26.24 -13.34 -11.27
CA GLU A 216 27.25 -12.32 -11.11
C GLU A 216 26.58 -11.00 -10.80
N ILE A 217 26.89 -10.38 -9.67
CA ILE A 217 26.37 -9.06 -9.34
C ILE A 217 27.24 -8.02 -10.03
N ILE A 218 26.63 -7.19 -10.87
CA ILE A 218 27.31 -6.08 -11.52
C ILE A 218 27.66 -5.04 -10.44
N THR A 219 28.93 -4.79 -10.29
CA THR A 219 29.46 -3.88 -9.28
C THR A 219 29.05 -2.44 -9.56
N ILE A 220 28.47 -1.77 -8.57
CA ILE A 220 28.18 -0.34 -8.60
C ILE A 220 29.44 0.40 -8.16
N TRP A 221 29.95 1.31 -9.01
CA TRP A 221 31.14 2.10 -8.75
C TRP A 221 31.04 3.50 -9.37
N PRO A 222 31.36 4.58 -8.66
CA PRO A 222 31.45 4.62 -7.18
C PRO A 222 30.07 4.50 -6.54
N TYR A 223 30.01 3.86 -5.37
CA TYR A 223 28.77 3.79 -4.60
C TYR A 223 28.70 4.91 -3.56
N ASP A 224 29.73 4.99 -2.71
CA ASP A 224 29.90 6.03 -1.72
C ASP A 224 31.38 6.43 -1.71
N ASP A 225 31.69 7.69 -1.98
CA ASP A 225 33.02 8.23 -2.23
C ASP A 225 33.83 7.30 -3.18
N ASP A 226 34.82 6.58 -2.65
CA ASP A 226 35.68 5.66 -3.39
C ASP A 226 35.40 4.18 -3.04
N THR A 227 34.17 3.84 -2.68
CA THR A 227 33.79 2.47 -2.36
C THR A 227 33.00 1.80 -3.47
N GLN A 228 33.01 0.48 -3.51
CA GLN A 228 32.17 -0.34 -4.39
C GLN A 228 31.01 -0.99 -3.63
N LEU A 229 29.92 -1.27 -4.34
CA LEU A 229 28.80 -2.06 -3.85
C LEU A 229 28.47 -3.17 -4.86
N PRO A 230 28.43 -4.47 -4.47
CA PRO A 230 28.79 -5.00 -3.13
C PRO A 230 30.27 -4.79 -2.79
N GLY A 231 30.57 -4.64 -1.48
CA GLY A 231 31.95 -4.47 -1.01
C GLY A 231 32.09 -4.35 0.50
N GLY A 232 33.26 -4.57 1.01
CA GLY A 232 33.55 -4.48 2.44
C GLY A 232 32.70 -5.42 3.30
N LYS A 233 31.77 -4.87 4.08
CA LYS A 233 30.80 -5.64 4.89
C LYS A 233 29.47 -5.84 4.15
N LEU A 234 29.18 -5.02 3.16
CA LEU A 234 27.97 -5.02 2.37
C LEU A 234 28.10 -6.02 1.22
N VAL A 235 27.91 -7.28 1.52
CA VAL A 235 28.10 -8.40 0.59
C VAL A 235 26.96 -9.41 0.73
N PRO A 236 26.63 -10.16 -0.34
CA PRO A 236 25.62 -11.21 -0.27
C PRO A 236 26.06 -12.31 0.69
N LYS A 237 25.14 -12.92 1.40
CA LYS A 237 25.39 -14.03 2.32
C LYS A 237 24.46 -15.20 2.05
N VAL A 238 24.92 -16.38 2.44
CA VAL A 238 24.07 -17.59 2.42
C VAL A 238 22.87 -17.38 3.35
N GLY A 239 21.68 -17.66 2.84
CA GLY A 239 20.42 -17.45 3.54
C GLY A 239 19.74 -16.12 3.22
N ASP A 240 20.41 -15.18 2.54
CA ASP A 240 19.76 -13.95 2.11
C ASP A 240 18.67 -14.26 1.07
N HIS A 241 17.52 -13.57 1.20
CA HIS A 241 16.44 -13.69 0.23
C HIS A 241 16.51 -12.57 -0.80
N TYR A 242 16.17 -12.90 -2.04
CA TYR A 242 16.15 -11.95 -3.13
C TYR A 242 14.93 -12.12 -4.03
N ILE A 243 14.50 -11.06 -4.70
CA ILE A 243 13.52 -11.10 -5.78
C ILE A 243 14.25 -10.92 -7.11
N LEU A 244 13.99 -11.84 -8.05
CA LEU A 244 14.46 -11.74 -9.42
C LEU A 244 13.41 -11.03 -10.28
N TRP A 245 13.82 -10.02 -11.02
CA TRP A 245 12.95 -9.26 -11.89
C TRP A 245 13.64 -8.72 -13.16
N ASN A 246 12.90 -8.05 -14.03
CA ASN A 246 13.27 -7.80 -15.43
C ASN A 246 13.54 -9.10 -16.20
N VAL A 247 12.83 -10.14 -15.82
CA VAL A 247 12.83 -11.44 -16.46
C VAL A 247 11.37 -11.84 -16.62
N ARG A 248 10.98 -12.34 -17.80
CA ARG A 248 9.69 -12.98 -17.93
C ARG A 248 9.66 -14.18 -16.99
N MET A 249 8.68 -14.24 -16.11
CA MET A 249 8.60 -15.40 -15.22
C MET A 249 8.03 -16.61 -15.98
N PRO A 250 8.42 -17.86 -15.60
CA PRO A 250 7.75 -19.07 -16.05
C PRO A 250 6.24 -19.02 -15.80
N ASP A 251 5.47 -19.72 -16.63
CA ASP A 251 4.01 -19.66 -16.67
C ASP A 251 3.36 -20.01 -15.31
N GLU A 252 4.02 -20.81 -14.49
CA GLU A 252 3.58 -21.21 -13.15
C GLU A 252 3.50 -20.06 -12.14
N TYR A 253 4.21 -18.96 -12.36
CA TYR A 253 4.20 -17.79 -11.46
C TYR A 253 3.03 -16.83 -11.72
N TYR A 254 2.42 -16.87 -12.89
CA TYR A 254 1.32 -15.97 -13.23
C TYR A 254 0.06 -16.25 -12.40
N PRO A 255 -0.45 -17.49 -12.27
CA PRO A 255 -1.61 -17.76 -11.43
C PRO A 255 -1.41 -17.36 -9.96
N ILE A 256 -0.17 -17.48 -9.44
CA ILE A 256 0.16 -17.07 -8.07
C ILE A 256 0.03 -15.56 -7.93
N ALA A 257 0.58 -14.80 -8.88
CA ALA A 257 0.50 -13.34 -8.87
C ALA A 257 -0.94 -12.84 -9.14
N GLU A 258 -1.71 -13.51 -9.99
CA GLU A 258 -3.11 -13.21 -10.24
C GLU A 258 -3.97 -13.39 -8.98
N GLU A 259 -3.72 -14.45 -8.20
CA GLU A 259 -4.40 -14.68 -6.92
C GLU A 259 -3.98 -13.65 -5.86
N GLU A 260 -2.69 -13.33 -5.77
CA GLU A 260 -2.20 -12.25 -4.90
C GLU A 260 -2.87 -10.92 -5.26
N PHE A 261 -2.99 -10.64 -6.56
CA PHE A 261 -3.63 -9.44 -7.06
C PHE A 261 -5.12 -9.40 -6.69
N LEU A 262 -5.84 -10.50 -6.86
CA LEU A 262 -7.24 -10.60 -6.45
C LEU A 262 -7.42 -10.34 -4.96
N ASN A 263 -6.61 -10.97 -4.12
CA ASN A 263 -6.66 -10.80 -2.67
C ASN A 263 -6.40 -9.34 -2.25
N ALA A 264 -5.44 -8.68 -2.91
CA ALA A 264 -5.15 -7.27 -2.65
C ALA A 264 -6.31 -6.37 -3.10
N VAL A 265 -6.95 -6.67 -4.23
CA VAL A 265 -8.14 -5.95 -4.72
C VAL A 265 -9.33 -6.14 -3.78
N GLU A 266 -9.56 -7.33 -3.26
CA GLU A 266 -10.62 -7.60 -2.29
C GLU A 266 -10.38 -6.84 -0.99
N LYS A 267 -9.15 -6.82 -0.49
CA LYS A 267 -8.77 -6.02 0.68
C LYS A 267 -8.98 -4.53 0.44
N TYR A 268 -8.48 -4.01 -0.68
CA TYR A 268 -8.68 -2.62 -1.07
C TYR A 268 -10.16 -2.25 -1.13
N ASN A 269 -10.98 -3.10 -1.73
CA ASN A 269 -12.42 -2.90 -1.80
C ASN A 269 -13.05 -2.86 -0.41
N ALA A 270 -12.70 -3.76 0.50
CA ALA A 270 -13.26 -3.78 1.85
C ALA A 270 -13.01 -2.47 2.61
N GLU A 271 -11.91 -1.79 2.30
CA GLU A 271 -11.51 -0.52 2.94
C GLU A 271 -12.11 0.72 2.26
N HIS A 272 -12.28 0.71 0.92
CA HIS A 272 -12.51 1.92 0.11
C HIS A 272 -13.87 2.00 -0.58
N TRP A 273 -14.63 0.91 -0.71
CA TRP A 273 -15.90 0.91 -1.44
C TRP A 273 -17.01 1.73 -0.78
N LYS A 274 -16.92 1.98 0.51
CA LYS A 274 -17.98 2.62 1.30
C LYS A 274 -18.28 4.01 0.78
N ASP A 275 -19.58 4.29 0.63
CA ASP A 275 -20.06 5.62 0.39
C ASP A 275 -19.74 6.53 1.59
N ILE A 276 -18.61 7.24 1.51
CA ILE A 276 -18.19 8.27 2.45
C ILE A 276 -18.81 9.63 2.05
N SER A 277 -20.06 9.63 1.55
CA SER A 277 -20.71 10.88 1.19
C SER A 277 -20.76 11.81 2.39
N VAL A 278 -20.20 12.98 2.22
CA VAL A 278 -20.35 14.09 3.15
C VAL A 278 -21.62 14.83 2.81
N TYR A 279 -22.42 15.13 3.83
CA TYR A 279 -23.64 15.91 3.69
C TYR A 279 -23.46 17.25 4.37
N LYS A 280 -23.74 18.33 3.63
CA LYS A 280 -23.90 19.65 4.22
C LYS A 280 -25.31 19.73 4.81
N ALA A 281 -25.38 19.87 6.10
CA ALA A 281 -26.60 19.79 6.89
C ALA A 281 -26.69 20.98 7.85
N PRO A 282 -26.97 22.20 7.35
CA PRO A 282 -27.18 23.37 8.21
C PRO A 282 -28.26 23.11 9.24
N THR A 283 -27.96 23.38 10.50
CA THR A 283 -28.88 23.11 11.62
C THR A 283 -29.78 24.29 11.92
N ASP A 284 -31.00 23.98 12.42
CA ASP A 284 -31.92 24.96 12.98
C ASP A 284 -31.50 25.25 14.43
N HIS A 285 -31.05 26.46 14.69
CA HIS A 285 -30.58 26.86 16.01
C HIS A 285 -31.67 26.84 17.08
N VAL A 286 -32.93 27.15 16.72
CA VAL A 286 -34.05 27.09 17.64
C VAL A 286 -34.31 25.65 18.08
N TRP A 287 -34.33 24.74 17.13
CA TRP A 287 -34.50 23.32 17.42
C TRP A 287 -33.31 22.76 18.27
N VAL A 288 -32.08 23.20 17.99
CA VAL A 288 -30.89 22.78 18.77
C VAL A 288 -31.02 23.24 20.23
N GLU A 289 -31.45 24.48 20.48
CA GLU A 289 -31.65 25.02 21.81
C GLU A 289 -32.81 24.32 22.55
N GLU A 290 -33.97 24.16 21.91
CA GLU A 290 -35.14 23.50 22.50
C GLU A 290 -34.87 22.03 22.87
N ASN A 291 -34.07 21.32 22.10
CA ASN A 291 -33.75 19.92 22.33
C ASN A 291 -32.43 19.72 23.12
N ASN A 292 -31.75 20.78 23.53
CA ASN A 292 -30.46 20.74 24.17
C ASN A 292 -29.46 19.85 23.40
N ALA A 293 -29.49 19.91 22.08
CA ALA A 293 -28.69 19.05 21.20
C ALA A 293 -27.25 19.53 21.18
N VAL A 294 -26.34 18.67 21.62
CA VAL A 294 -24.90 18.96 21.60
C VAL A 294 -24.32 18.40 20.29
N LEU A 295 -23.98 19.32 19.38
CA LEU A 295 -23.42 19.01 18.06
C LEU A 295 -21.92 19.28 18.09
N HIS A 296 -21.11 18.24 18.09
CA HIS A 296 -19.66 18.32 18.02
C HIS A 296 -19.12 17.22 17.10
N VAL A 297 -17.86 17.37 16.67
CA VAL A 297 -17.18 16.40 15.81
C VAL A 297 -17.21 15.00 16.44
N GLY A 298 -17.49 13.99 15.64
CA GLY A 298 -17.65 12.60 16.08
C GLY A 298 -19.00 12.22 16.65
N ARG A 299 -19.92 13.18 16.85
CA ARG A 299 -21.27 12.88 17.34
C ARG A 299 -22.03 12.02 16.34
N ARG A 300 -22.60 10.89 16.80
CA ARG A 300 -23.46 10.02 15.98
C ARG A 300 -24.74 10.75 15.61
N VAL A 301 -25.09 10.67 14.35
CA VAL A 301 -26.34 11.23 13.83
C VAL A 301 -27.02 10.24 12.90
N ARG A 302 -28.36 10.28 12.90
CA ARG A 302 -29.18 9.63 11.91
C ARG A 302 -29.81 10.71 11.01
N LEU A 303 -29.29 10.78 9.78
CA LEU A 303 -29.84 11.69 8.77
C LEU A 303 -31.09 11.07 8.15
N VAL A 304 -32.24 11.77 8.22
CA VAL A 304 -33.53 11.30 7.65
C VAL A 304 -33.82 12.07 6.39
N SER A 305 -34.01 11.35 5.27
CA SER A 305 -34.39 11.96 3.99
C SER A 305 -34.85 10.91 2.99
N ASP A 306 -36.10 10.94 2.59
CA ASP A 306 -36.64 10.07 1.53
C ASP A 306 -36.00 10.37 0.16
N LYS A 307 -35.50 11.59 -0.04
CA LYS A 307 -34.81 12.00 -1.28
C LYS A 307 -33.45 11.35 -1.44
N TYR A 308 -32.65 11.30 -0.37
CA TYR A 308 -31.30 10.81 -0.40
C TYR A 308 -31.13 9.35 0.05
N PHE A 309 -32.13 8.83 0.78
CA PHE A 309 -32.12 7.48 1.35
C PHE A 309 -33.46 6.77 1.06
N PRO A 310 -33.78 6.54 -0.23
CA PRO A 310 -35.09 6.05 -0.62
C PRO A 310 -35.43 4.65 -0.10
N GLU A 311 -34.42 3.83 0.19
CA GLU A 311 -34.63 2.45 0.61
C GLU A 311 -35.04 2.32 2.07
N ASN A 312 -34.39 3.07 2.97
CA ASN A 312 -34.56 2.97 4.42
C ASN A 312 -35.11 4.26 5.05
N GLY A 313 -35.19 5.34 4.27
CA GLY A 313 -35.61 6.67 4.74
C GLY A 313 -34.55 7.38 5.59
N TYR A 314 -33.44 6.73 5.93
CA TYR A 314 -32.42 7.33 6.76
C TYR A 314 -31.02 6.73 6.50
N ARG A 315 -30.02 7.43 6.99
CA ARG A 315 -28.62 6.97 7.02
C ARG A 315 -27.98 7.30 8.36
N GLN A 316 -27.26 6.32 8.93
CA GLN A 316 -26.39 6.57 10.07
C GLN A 316 -25.13 7.28 9.60
N SER A 317 -24.73 8.31 10.31
CA SER A 317 -23.59 9.15 9.99
C SER A 317 -22.99 9.74 11.27
N ARG A 318 -21.98 10.57 11.12
CA ARG A 318 -21.39 11.34 12.22
C ARG A 318 -21.14 12.77 11.79
N ILE A 319 -20.98 13.67 12.73
CA ILE A 319 -20.53 15.03 12.47
C ILE A 319 -19.01 15.02 12.24
N THR A 320 -18.55 15.62 11.15
CA THR A 320 -17.14 15.72 10.77
C THR A 320 -16.65 17.16 10.83
#